data_b4c0f6fad0b39ab40c1c0ec808045aa0
#
_entry.id   b4c0f6fad0b39ab40c1c0ec808045aa0
#
_cell.length_a   1.000
_cell.length_b   1.000
_cell.length_c   1.000
_cell.angle_alpha   90.00
_cell.angle_beta   90.00
_cell.angle_gamma   90.00
#
_symmetry.space_group_name_H-M   'P 1'
#
loop_
_entity.id
_entity.type
_entity.pdbx_description
1 polymer ?
#
loop_
_entity_poly.entity_id
_entity_poly.type
_entity_poly.pdbx_seq_one_letter_code
_entity_poly.pdbx_strand_id
1 'polypeptide(L)'
;MRVDLEMTKRLKLLLVVAGYIYSQGTSGIDSLSIISEGWCHDLPRTIYANLERVNVSNKWFEVYRLDNDVFAIYEPQQWQEVISYLILGKEKALLFDTGNGIGKISEVVNELTILPVVVLNSHTHFDHIGGNSEFRDILAMDTGYTRNNVDGYSNELVREEISEEALCGSLPAEINPATYYTPSFIVKTFIRDGYKIDLGGRILEVLSTPGHTPDAISLLDLDLGLLCIGDIYYEGPIWLFVPETDLDVFYNSVKRLCNMVPHLTTLHPAHNSPIAQPQSLYALKKALINVQNGTISGKVISGGRLEYIFQ
;
A
#
# COMPACT_ATOMS: atom_id res chain seq x y z
N MET A 1 2.08 14.50 40.58
CA MET A 1 3.48 14.10 40.29
C MET A 1 3.61 12.67 39.71
N ARG A 2 2.52 11.96 39.38
CA ARG A 2 2.56 10.66 38.66
C ARG A 2 2.20 10.73 37.17
N VAL A 3 1.64 11.84 36.72
CA VAL A 3 1.24 12.05 35.32
C VAL A 3 2.45 12.36 34.41
N ASP A 4 3.47 13.01 34.96
CA ASP A 4 4.68 13.39 34.17
C ASP A 4 5.60 12.20 33.81
N LEU A 5 5.52 11.08 34.53
CA LEU A 5 6.42 9.94 34.29
C LEU A 5 5.95 9.04 33.14
N GLU A 6 4.63 8.99 32.90
CA GLU A 6 4.08 8.23 31.75
C GLU A 6 4.18 9.03 30.46
N MET A 7 3.96 10.34 30.52
CA MET A 7 4.16 11.22 29.37
C MET A 7 5.64 11.24 28.93
N THR A 8 6.57 11.20 29.90
CA THR A 8 8.02 11.15 29.62
C THR A 8 8.44 9.80 29.02
N LYS A 9 7.76 8.69 29.34
CA LYS A 9 8.04 7.37 28.73
C LYS A 9 7.48 7.27 27.31
N ARG A 10 6.28 7.83 27.06
CA ARG A 10 5.71 7.91 25.71
C ARG A 10 6.54 8.85 24.81
N LEU A 11 7.00 9.97 25.35
CA LEU A 11 7.88 10.90 24.65
C LEU A 11 9.29 10.30 24.39
N LYS A 12 9.82 9.45 25.29
CA LYS A 12 11.10 8.76 25.06
C LYS A 12 11.00 7.65 24.03
N LEU A 13 9.86 6.97 23.90
CA LEU A 13 9.65 5.97 22.86
C LEU A 13 9.46 6.63 21.48
N LEU A 14 8.74 7.75 21.43
CA LEU A 14 8.66 8.62 20.25
C LEU A 14 10.02 9.28 19.91
N LEU A 15 10.81 9.67 20.90
CA LEU A 15 12.12 10.30 20.69
C LEU A 15 13.22 9.31 20.27
N VAL A 16 13.13 8.02 20.59
CA VAL A 16 14.06 7.02 20.03
C VAL A 16 13.76 6.76 18.54
N VAL A 17 12.51 6.88 18.11
CA VAL A 17 12.13 6.82 16.69
C VAL A 17 12.37 8.18 16.00
N ALA A 18 12.05 9.31 16.65
CA ALA A 18 12.24 10.67 16.11
C ALA A 18 13.65 11.24 16.31
N GLY A 19 14.40 10.82 17.33
CA GLY A 19 15.74 11.38 17.65
C GLY A 19 16.82 11.06 16.62
N TYR A 20 16.62 10.04 15.78
CA TYR A 20 17.51 9.74 14.66
C TYR A 20 17.21 10.59 13.43
N ILE A 21 15.99 11.09 13.30
CA ILE A 21 15.54 11.95 12.17
C ILE A 21 15.95 13.42 12.38
N TYR A 22 16.16 13.88 13.62
CA TYR A 22 16.41 15.30 13.91
C TYR A 22 17.90 15.71 13.95
N SER A 23 18.84 14.77 13.84
CA SER A 23 20.29 15.11 13.88
C SER A 23 20.95 15.19 12.50
N GLN A 24 20.24 14.84 11.42
CA GLN A 24 20.73 14.99 10.05
C GLN A 24 19.65 15.75 9.28
N GLY A 25 19.97 16.93 8.78
CA GLY A 25 19.05 17.80 8.05
C GLY A 25 18.42 17.07 6.87
N THR A 26 17.12 17.28 6.67
CA THR A 26 16.31 17.07 5.47
C THR A 26 16.88 16.14 4.39
N SER A 27 17.22 14.92 4.72
CA SER A 27 17.48 13.86 3.76
C SER A 27 16.34 12.85 3.90
N GLY A 28 15.78 12.42 2.76
CA GLY A 28 14.74 11.40 2.67
C GLY A 28 15.04 10.19 3.55
N ILE A 29 14.02 9.48 3.94
CA ILE A 29 14.17 8.22 4.68
C ILE A 29 15.12 7.37 3.83
N ASP A 30 16.21 6.93 4.42
CA ASP A 30 17.15 6.00 3.76
C ASP A 30 16.44 4.65 3.63
N SER A 31 15.66 4.49 2.55
CA SER A 31 14.90 3.28 2.24
C SER A 31 15.82 2.08 2.07
N LEU A 32 17.05 2.29 1.61
CA LEU A 32 18.05 1.21 1.42
C LEU A 32 18.35 0.45 2.71
N SER A 33 18.29 1.10 3.86
CA SER A 33 18.49 0.43 5.15
C SER A 33 17.34 -0.50 5.57
N ILE A 34 16.24 -0.54 4.81
CA ILE A 34 15.03 -1.32 5.06
C ILE A 34 14.99 -2.55 4.16
N ILE A 35 15.58 -2.47 2.98
CA ILE A 35 15.63 -3.58 2.02
C ILE A 35 16.41 -4.72 2.67
N SER A 36 15.77 -5.87 2.84
CA SER A 36 16.45 -7.05 3.38
C SER A 36 17.49 -7.55 2.39
N GLU A 37 18.70 -7.83 2.87
CA GLU A 37 19.74 -8.39 2.03
C GLU A 37 19.24 -9.71 1.40
N GLY A 38 19.23 -9.76 0.06
CA GLY A 38 18.81 -10.96 -0.68
C GLY A 38 17.31 -11.14 -0.89
N TRP A 39 16.49 -10.11 -0.72
CA TRP A 39 15.03 -10.17 -0.91
C TRP A 39 14.60 -10.80 -2.24
N CYS A 40 15.36 -10.60 -3.31
CA CYS A 40 15.14 -11.23 -4.62
C CYS A 40 15.15 -12.78 -4.57
N HIS A 41 15.83 -13.37 -3.59
CA HIS A 41 15.91 -14.84 -3.47
C HIS A 41 14.60 -15.47 -2.99
N ASP A 42 13.72 -14.68 -2.41
CA ASP A 42 12.41 -15.12 -1.94
C ASP A 42 11.37 -15.16 -3.07
N LEU A 43 11.74 -14.65 -4.26
CA LEU A 43 10.87 -14.61 -5.43
C LEU A 43 11.03 -15.85 -6.34
N PRO A 44 9.97 -16.30 -7.02
CA PRO A 44 8.57 -15.88 -6.82
C PRO A 44 8.01 -16.44 -5.51
N ARG A 45 7.22 -15.66 -4.81
CA ARG A 45 6.53 -16.14 -3.59
C ARG A 45 5.64 -17.34 -3.93
N THR A 46 5.60 -18.32 -3.04
CA THR A 46 4.93 -19.61 -3.29
C THR A 46 3.45 -19.50 -3.62
N ILE A 47 2.78 -18.45 -3.13
CA ILE A 47 1.36 -18.21 -3.38
C ILE A 47 1.04 -18.04 -4.86
N TYR A 48 1.93 -17.39 -5.61
CA TYR A 48 1.73 -17.12 -7.03
C TYR A 48 1.73 -18.37 -7.91
N ALA A 49 2.38 -19.44 -7.47
CA ALA A 49 2.39 -20.72 -8.19
C ALA A 49 1.00 -21.37 -8.33
N ASN A 50 0.05 -20.97 -7.48
CA ASN A 50 -1.32 -21.49 -7.49
C ASN A 50 -2.33 -20.58 -8.18
N LEU A 51 -1.89 -19.43 -8.73
CA LEU A 51 -2.75 -18.44 -9.38
C LEU A 51 -2.67 -18.58 -10.90
N GLU A 52 -3.78 -18.27 -11.58
CA GLU A 52 -3.83 -18.21 -13.04
C GLU A 52 -3.09 -16.98 -13.54
N ARG A 53 -1.90 -17.19 -14.13
CA ARG A 53 -1.11 -16.10 -14.73
C ARG A 53 -1.70 -15.70 -16.08
N VAL A 54 -1.93 -14.40 -16.26
CA VAL A 54 -2.37 -13.78 -17.51
C VAL A 54 -1.17 -13.18 -18.23
N ASN A 55 -0.98 -13.52 -19.51
CA ASN A 55 0.12 -12.95 -20.30
C ASN A 55 -0.22 -11.53 -20.74
N VAL A 56 0.69 -10.59 -20.47
CA VAL A 56 0.63 -9.19 -20.91
C VAL A 56 1.93 -8.82 -21.64
N SER A 57 1.87 -7.76 -22.45
CA SER A 57 3.02 -7.33 -23.25
C SER A 57 4.10 -6.63 -22.39
N ASN A 58 3.69 -5.81 -21.44
CA ASN A 58 4.61 -5.10 -20.55
C ASN A 58 5.22 -6.06 -19.52
N LYS A 59 6.54 -6.30 -19.63
CA LYS A 59 7.27 -7.31 -18.83
C LYS A 59 7.69 -6.83 -17.44
N TRP A 60 7.45 -5.58 -17.12
CA TRP A 60 7.61 -5.08 -15.75
C TRP A 60 6.60 -5.71 -14.80
N PHE A 61 5.40 -6.00 -15.29
CA PHE A 61 4.30 -6.54 -14.50
C PHE A 61 4.13 -8.06 -14.69
N GLU A 62 3.72 -8.71 -13.63
CA GLU A 62 3.07 -10.02 -13.67
C GLU A 62 1.59 -9.84 -13.33
N VAL A 63 0.71 -10.45 -14.11
CA VAL A 63 -0.73 -10.34 -13.91
C VAL A 63 -1.32 -11.68 -13.55
N TYR A 64 -2.14 -11.70 -12.52
CA TYR A 64 -2.81 -12.89 -12.06
C TYR A 64 -4.32 -12.67 -11.98
N ARG A 65 -5.08 -13.62 -12.55
CA ARG A 65 -6.53 -13.63 -12.40
C ARG A 65 -6.88 -14.19 -11.03
N LEU A 66 -7.62 -13.40 -10.28
CA LEU A 66 -8.22 -13.81 -9.01
C LEU A 66 -9.70 -14.14 -9.23
N ASP A 67 -10.38 -14.63 -8.18
CA ASP A 67 -11.82 -14.86 -8.21
C ASP A 67 -12.60 -13.56 -8.42
N ASN A 68 -13.85 -13.68 -8.86
CA ASN A 68 -14.79 -12.57 -8.95
C ASN A 68 -14.37 -11.42 -9.88
N ASP A 69 -13.80 -11.74 -11.05
CA ASP A 69 -13.39 -10.75 -12.06
C ASP A 69 -12.44 -9.69 -11.52
N VAL A 70 -11.49 -10.11 -10.69
CA VAL A 70 -10.40 -9.29 -10.16
C VAL A 70 -9.09 -9.76 -10.78
N PHE A 71 -8.24 -8.81 -11.17
CA PHE A 71 -6.86 -9.07 -11.57
C PHE A 71 -5.91 -8.39 -10.60
N ALA A 72 -4.92 -9.14 -10.11
CA ALA A 72 -3.76 -8.59 -9.41
C ALA A 72 -2.67 -8.23 -10.45
N ILE A 73 -2.28 -6.98 -10.49
CA ILE A 73 -1.20 -6.45 -11.33
C ILE A 73 -0.01 -6.21 -10.40
N TYR A 74 0.98 -7.07 -10.47
CA TYR A 74 2.07 -7.20 -9.52
C TYR A 74 3.40 -6.72 -10.10
N GLU A 75 4.21 -6.01 -9.32
CA GLU A 75 5.53 -5.50 -9.67
C GLU A 75 6.64 -6.31 -8.97
N PRO A 76 6.99 -7.54 -9.42
CA PRO A 76 7.92 -8.42 -8.71
C PRO A 76 9.37 -7.97 -8.76
N GLN A 77 9.72 -7.00 -9.60
CA GLN A 77 11.10 -6.58 -9.81
C GLN A 77 11.54 -5.41 -8.92
N GLN A 78 10.63 -4.88 -8.09
CA GLN A 78 10.91 -3.82 -7.15
C GLN A 78 10.61 -4.32 -5.73
N TRP A 79 11.45 -4.01 -4.76
CA TRP A 79 11.50 -4.61 -3.43
C TRP A 79 10.21 -4.47 -2.58
N GLN A 80 9.39 -3.47 -2.87
CA GLN A 80 8.09 -3.31 -2.20
C GLN A 80 7.04 -4.29 -2.73
N GLU A 81 7.30 -4.92 -3.89
CA GLU A 81 6.41 -5.91 -4.47
C GLU A 81 4.95 -5.43 -4.52
N VAL A 82 4.74 -4.19 -5.02
CA VAL A 82 3.41 -3.55 -5.05
C VAL A 82 2.43 -4.33 -5.92
N ILE A 83 1.18 -4.37 -5.49
CA ILE A 83 0.08 -5.02 -6.19
C ILE A 83 -1.05 -4.01 -6.37
N SER A 84 -1.36 -3.68 -7.61
CA SER A 84 -2.58 -2.96 -7.98
C SER A 84 -3.68 -3.93 -8.35
N TYR A 85 -4.95 -3.57 -8.12
CA TYR A 85 -6.08 -4.45 -8.41
C TYR A 85 -7.00 -3.84 -9.45
N LEU A 86 -7.20 -4.55 -10.58
CA LEU A 86 -8.23 -4.21 -11.55
C LEU A 86 -9.49 -5.02 -11.27
N ILE A 87 -10.56 -4.32 -10.87
CA ILE A 87 -11.85 -4.91 -10.49
C ILE A 87 -12.85 -4.61 -11.59
N LEU A 88 -13.35 -5.66 -12.25
CA LEU A 88 -14.29 -5.50 -13.35
C LEU A 88 -15.73 -5.47 -12.86
N GLY A 89 -16.50 -4.55 -13.39
CA GLY A 89 -17.96 -4.55 -13.37
C GLY A 89 -18.52 -4.81 -14.77
N LYS A 90 -19.82 -4.53 -14.98
CA LYS A 90 -20.46 -4.68 -16.27
C LYS A 90 -20.32 -3.45 -17.19
N GLU A 91 -20.20 -2.26 -16.61
CA GLU A 91 -20.17 -1.00 -17.33
C GLU A 91 -18.85 -0.24 -17.18
N LYS A 92 -18.14 -0.46 -16.07
CA LYS A 92 -16.87 0.18 -15.71
C LYS A 92 -15.96 -0.82 -15.01
N ALA A 93 -14.69 -0.51 -15.01
CA ALA A 93 -13.70 -1.16 -14.14
C ALA A 93 -13.14 -0.14 -13.14
N LEU A 94 -12.69 -0.63 -11.99
CA LEU A 94 -11.96 0.16 -11.02
C LEU A 94 -10.53 -0.38 -10.92
N LEU A 95 -9.55 0.50 -11.06
CA LEU A 95 -8.16 0.22 -10.74
C LEU A 95 -7.85 0.77 -9.35
N PHE A 96 -7.57 -0.13 -8.41
CA PHE A 96 -7.19 0.20 -7.04
C PHE A 96 -5.67 0.17 -6.95
N ASP A 97 -5.06 1.34 -6.73
CA ASP A 97 -3.64 1.66 -6.85
C ASP A 97 -3.09 1.60 -8.29
N THR A 98 -1.95 2.24 -8.51
CA THR A 98 -1.31 2.36 -9.82
C THR A 98 0.20 2.07 -9.79
N GLY A 99 0.70 1.52 -8.69
CA GLY A 99 2.07 1.07 -8.54
C GLY A 99 3.11 2.20 -8.46
N ASN A 100 4.36 1.80 -8.64
CA ASN A 100 5.54 2.68 -8.55
C ASN A 100 5.68 3.65 -9.74
N GLY A 101 5.00 3.41 -10.86
CA GLY A 101 5.17 4.20 -12.09
C GLY A 101 6.47 3.89 -12.85
N ILE A 102 7.09 2.75 -12.58
CA ILE A 102 8.25 2.25 -13.32
C ILE A 102 7.79 1.65 -14.66
N GLY A 103 6.83 0.75 -14.62
CA GLY A 103 6.13 0.28 -15.81
C GLY A 103 4.89 1.11 -16.10
N LYS A 104 4.45 1.15 -17.37
CA LYS A 104 3.19 1.80 -17.75
C LYS A 104 2.02 0.88 -17.48
N ILE A 105 1.36 1.08 -16.34
CA ILE A 105 0.24 0.25 -15.90
C ILE A 105 -0.99 0.38 -16.83
N SER A 106 -1.20 1.54 -17.47
CA SER A 106 -2.30 1.73 -18.42
C SER A 106 -2.20 0.80 -19.64
N GLU A 107 -1.01 0.41 -20.08
CA GLU A 107 -0.84 -0.56 -21.15
C GLU A 107 -1.41 -1.91 -20.73
N VAL A 108 -1.08 -2.37 -19.51
CA VAL A 108 -1.60 -3.62 -18.95
C VAL A 108 -3.11 -3.58 -18.76
N VAL A 109 -3.63 -2.49 -18.20
CA VAL A 109 -5.07 -2.30 -17.99
C VAL A 109 -5.83 -2.36 -19.32
N ASN A 110 -5.31 -1.72 -20.39
CA ASN A 110 -5.91 -1.74 -21.71
C ASN A 110 -5.89 -3.12 -22.39
N GLU A 111 -4.96 -4.01 -22.01
CA GLU A 111 -4.96 -5.40 -22.47
C GLU A 111 -6.01 -6.24 -21.73
N LEU A 112 -6.31 -5.91 -20.47
CA LEU A 112 -7.22 -6.67 -19.62
C LEU A 112 -8.70 -6.28 -19.81
N THR A 113 -8.98 -5.03 -20.18
CA THR A 113 -10.36 -4.54 -20.34
C THR A 113 -10.49 -3.42 -21.36
N ILE A 114 -11.68 -3.36 -22.00
CA ILE A 114 -12.12 -2.24 -22.85
C ILE A 114 -13.09 -1.30 -22.11
N LEU A 115 -13.40 -1.61 -20.85
CA LEU A 115 -14.33 -0.80 -20.05
C LEU A 115 -13.70 0.54 -19.66
N PRO A 116 -14.49 1.60 -19.47
CA PRO A 116 -14.00 2.83 -18.86
C PRO A 116 -13.44 2.52 -17.46
N VAL A 117 -12.23 3.02 -17.18
CA VAL A 117 -11.52 2.75 -15.92
C VAL A 117 -11.59 3.97 -15.01
N VAL A 118 -11.99 3.74 -13.78
CA VAL A 118 -11.91 4.68 -12.65
C VAL A 118 -10.75 4.26 -11.76
N VAL A 119 -9.87 5.18 -11.41
CA VAL A 119 -8.76 4.95 -10.48
C VAL A 119 -9.15 5.39 -9.08
N LEU A 120 -8.79 4.62 -8.09
CA LEU A 120 -8.87 4.96 -6.66
C LEU A 120 -7.63 4.43 -5.96
N ASN A 121 -6.92 5.26 -5.23
CA ASN A 121 -5.75 4.80 -4.48
C ASN A 121 -6.12 4.44 -3.05
N SER A 122 -5.46 3.41 -2.51
CA SER A 122 -5.55 3.02 -1.11
C SER A 122 -5.07 4.16 -0.21
N HIS A 123 -4.04 4.87 -0.64
CA HIS A 123 -3.50 6.09 -0.05
C HIS A 123 -2.55 6.76 -1.06
N THR A 124 -1.94 7.89 -0.70
CA THR A 124 -1.14 8.65 -1.65
C THR A 124 0.36 8.60 -1.40
N HIS A 125 0.94 7.48 -0.93
CA HIS A 125 2.37 7.24 -1.04
C HIS A 125 2.77 7.03 -2.51
N PHE A 126 4.05 7.27 -2.81
CA PHE A 126 4.58 7.28 -4.18
C PHE A 126 4.38 5.96 -4.92
N ASP A 127 4.46 4.84 -4.21
CA ASP A 127 4.34 3.48 -4.74
C ASP A 127 2.90 3.03 -5.02
N HIS A 128 1.91 3.84 -4.64
CA HIS A 128 0.48 3.63 -4.95
C HIS A 128 -0.07 4.57 -6.01
N ILE A 129 0.62 5.69 -6.27
CA ILE A 129 0.15 6.73 -7.19
C ILE A 129 1.05 6.93 -8.43
N GLY A 130 2.11 6.12 -8.58
CA GLY A 130 3.12 6.31 -9.60
C GLY A 130 2.59 6.35 -11.04
N GLY A 131 1.56 5.54 -11.34
CA GLY A 131 0.88 5.51 -12.64
C GLY A 131 -0.35 6.41 -12.75
N ASN A 132 -0.72 7.21 -11.72
CA ASN A 132 -1.95 8.02 -11.73
C ASN A 132 -2.02 8.97 -12.94
N SER A 133 -0.91 9.56 -13.34
CA SER A 133 -0.85 10.49 -14.46
C SER A 133 -1.25 9.88 -15.82
N GLU A 134 -1.31 8.57 -15.92
CA GLU A 134 -1.76 7.84 -17.11
C GLU A 134 -3.29 7.80 -17.26
N PHE A 135 -4.03 8.20 -16.20
CA PHE A 135 -5.49 8.11 -16.14
C PHE A 135 -6.14 9.49 -15.97
N ARG A 136 -7.44 9.57 -16.35
CA ARG A 136 -8.21 10.83 -16.29
C ARG A 136 -9.33 10.81 -15.26
N ASP A 137 -9.83 9.63 -14.91
CA ASP A 137 -10.97 9.47 -13.98
C ASP A 137 -10.45 8.97 -12.64
N ILE A 138 -9.94 9.89 -11.81
CA ILE A 138 -9.32 9.59 -10.52
C ILE A 138 -10.21 10.08 -9.39
N LEU A 139 -10.54 9.17 -8.49
CA LEU A 139 -11.15 9.44 -7.20
C LEU A 139 -10.07 9.46 -6.12
N ALA A 140 -10.19 10.34 -5.14
CA ALA A 140 -9.26 10.38 -4.00
C ALA A 140 -9.96 10.87 -2.74
N MET A 141 -9.44 10.49 -1.57
CA MET A 141 -9.97 10.95 -0.30
C MET A 141 -9.81 12.47 -0.13
N ASP A 142 -10.85 13.11 0.42
CA ASP A 142 -10.85 14.55 0.70
C ASP A 142 -10.08 14.85 1.98
N THR A 143 -8.75 14.77 1.91
CA THR A 143 -7.85 15.09 3.03
C THR A 143 -6.80 16.13 2.63
N GLY A 144 -6.22 16.79 3.64
CA GLY A 144 -5.07 17.70 3.41
C GLY A 144 -3.84 16.94 2.90
N TYR A 145 -3.63 15.69 3.37
CA TYR A 145 -2.53 14.83 2.95
C TYR A 145 -2.64 14.50 1.45
N THR A 146 -3.80 14.02 0.99
CA THR A 146 -4.05 13.78 -0.44
C THR A 146 -3.77 15.03 -1.29
N ARG A 147 -4.28 16.20 -0.85
CA ARG A 147 -4.14 17.46 -1.59
C ARG A 147 -2.69 17.93 -1.73
N ASN A 148 -1.82 17.56 -0.78
CA ASN A 148 -0.39 17.84 -0.87
C ASN A 148 0.31 16.85 -1.83
N ASN A 149 -0.14 15.60 -1.90
CA ASN A 149 0.54 14.54 -2.66
C ASN A 149 0.09 14.46 -4.12
N VAL A 150 -0.97 15.19 -4.54
CA VAL A 150 -1.36 15.27 -5.97
C VAL A 150 -0.29 15.93 -6.84
N ASP A 151 0.63 16.68 -6.26
CA ASP A 151 1.77 17.26 -6.97
C ASP A 151 2.87 16.23 -7.31
N GLY A 152 2.72 14.98 -6.80
CA GLY A 152 3.66 13.90 -6.98
C GLY A 152 4.89 14.01 -6.08
N TYR A 153 5.94 13.23 -6.39
CA TYR A 153 7.17 13.18 -5.60
C TYR A 153 8.39 13.42 -6.49
N SER A 154 9.28 14.31 -6.06
CA SER A 154 10.50 14.65 -6.81
C SER A 154 11.47 13.47 -6.88
N ASN A 155 12.39 13.50 -7.85
CA ASN A 155 13.46 12.50 -7.96
C ASN A 155 14.26 12.36 -6.65
N GLU A 156 14.53 13.45 -5.94
CA GLU A 156 15.25 13.41 -4.67
C GLU A 156 14.58 12.52 -3.62
N LEU A 157 13.24 12.45 -3.64
CA LEU A 157 12.45 11.67 -2.68
C LEU A 157 12.31 10.19 -3.07
N VAL A 158 12.33 9.88 -4.37
CA VAL A 158 11.98 8.51 -4.84
C VAL A 158 13.12 7.79 -5.59
N ARG A 159 14.25 8.42 -5.84
CA ARG A 159 15.35 7.81 -6.63
C ARG A 159 15.93 6.54 -5.99
N GLU A 160 15.89 6.45 -4.66
CA GLU A 160 16.40 5.28 -3.93
C GLU A 160 15.53 4.03 -4.17
N GLU A 161 14.26 4.24 -4.55
CA GLU A 161 13.31 3.16 -4.85
C GLU A 161 13.65 2.42 -6.16
N ILE A 162 14.52 3.00 -6.97
CA ILE A 162 15.01 2.40 -8.22
C ILE A 162 16.54 2.23 -8.24
N SER A 163 17.16 2.20 -7.05
CA SER A 163 18.56 1.82 -6.90
C SER A 163 18.79 0.34 -7.25
N GLU A 164 20.05 -0.07 -7.45
CA GLU A 164 20.38 -1.47 -7.72
C GLU A 164 19.92 -2.41 -6.59
N GLU A 165 19.96 -1.96 -5.36
CA GLU A 165 19.52 -2.71 -4.18
C GLU A 165 18.00 -2.86 -4.11
N ALA A 166 17.26 -1.87 -4.67
CA ALA A 166 15.81 -1.86 -4.70
C ALA A 166 15.22 -2.71 -5.82
N LEU A 167 16.05 -3.23 -6.73
CA LEU A 167 15.59 -3.91 -7.94
C LEU A 167 16.07 -5.37 -7.99
N CYS A 168 15.18 -6.23 -8.46
CA CYS A 168 15.48 -7.61 -8.81
C CYS A 168 15.52 -7.75 -10.34
N GLY A 169 16.61 -7.25 -10.95
CA GLY A 169 16.75 -7.22 -12.39
C GLY A 169 17.09 -5.85 -12.94
N SER A 170 16.70 -5.59 -14.19
CA SER A 170 17.00 -4.33 -14.88
C SER A 170 15.75 -3.46 -14.99
N LEU A 171 15.92 -2.16 -14.83
CA LEU A 171 14.89 -1.18 -15.17
C LEU A 171 14.48 -1.30 -16.66
N PRO A 172 13.22 -0.98 -17.00
CA PRO A 172 12.83 -0.73 -18.38
C PRO A 172 13.74 0.32 -19.02
N ALA A 173 14.05 0.14 -20.31
CA ALA A 173 15.04 0.99 -21.01
C ALA A 173 14.63 2.48 -21.07
N GLU A 174 13.36 2.77 -20.95
CA GLU A 174 12.78 4.12 -20.91
C GLU A 174 12.93 4.83 -19.57
N ILE A 175 13.25 4.11 -18.51
CA ILE A 175 13.40 4.68 -17.16
C ILE A 175 14.86 5.11 -16.95
N ASN A 176 15.04 6.39 -16.69
CA ASN A 176 16.34 6.96 -16.34
C ASN A 176 16.36 7.30 -14.83
N PRO A 177 17.21 6.64 -14.02
CA PRO A 177 17.28 6.89 -12.59
C PRO A 177 17.52 8.35 -12.19
N ALA A 178 18.29 9.08 -13.01
CA ALA A 178 18.58 10.50 -12.72
C ALA A 178 17.37 11.43 -12.88
N THR A 179 16.33 10.98 -13.57
CA THR A 179 15.13 11.78 -13.86
C THR A 179 13.83 11.09 -13.45
N TYR A 180 13.91 9.92 -12.82
CA TYR A 180 12.74 9.24 -12.29
C TYR A 180 12.07 10.07 -11.20
N TYR A 181 10.76 10.17 -11.21
CA TYR A 181 9.92 10.90 -10.26
C TYR A 181 8.49 10.38 -10.33
N THR A 182 7.69 10.63 -9.30
CA THR A 182 6.26 10.36 -9.33
C THR A 182 5.55 11.59 -9.92
N PRO A 183 4.90 11.48 -11.10
CA PRO A 183 4.26 12.62 -11.74
C PRO A 183 3.06 13.16 -10.94
N SER A 184 2.78 14.46 -11.07
CA SER A 184 1.54 15.05 -10.60
C SER A 184 0.33 14.49 -11.35
N PHE A 185 -0.83 14.48 -10.70
CA PHE A 185 -2.08 14.02 -11.29
C PHE A 185 -3.25 14.91 -10.87
N ILE A 186 -4.38 14.77 -11.57
CA ILE A 186 -5.57 15.57 -11.33
C ILE A 186 -6.66 14.68 -10.75
N VAL A 187 -7.10 14.99 -9.53
CA VAL A 187 -8.27 14.35 -8.92
C VAL A 187 -9.54 14.90 -9.54
N LYS A 188 -10.35 14.02 -10.14
CA LYS A 188 -11.63 14.40 -10.74
C LYS A 188 -12.72 14.57 -9.70
N THR A 189 -12.72 13.71 -8.67
CA THR A 189 -13.73 13.74 -7.61
C THR A 189 -13.10 13.41 -6.26
N PHE A 190 -13.24 14.32 -5.30
CA PHE A 190 -12.92 14.04 -3.91
C PHE A 190 -14.07 13.31 -3.23
N ILE A 191 -13.74 12.22 -2.53
CA ILE A 191 -14.69 11.32 -1.88
C ILE A 191 -14.45 11.24 -0.37
N ARG A 192 -15.35 10.57 0.34
CA ARG A 192 -15.30 10.41 1.80
C ARG A 192 -15.70 8.98 2.18
N ASP A 193 -15.55 8.68 3.46
CA ASP A 193 -16.02 7.42 4.06
C ASP A 193 -17.47 7.09 3.67
N GLY A 194 -17.72 5.85 3.30
CA GLY A 194 -19.01 5.35 2.85
C GLY A 194 -19.38 5.71 1.40
N TYR A 195 -18.47 6.33 0.62
CA TYR A 195 -18.73 6.60 -0.79
C TYR A 195 -18.87 5.29 -1.57
N LYS A 196 -19.91 5.21 -2.40
CA LYS A 196 -20.22 4.02 -3.19
C LYS A 196 -19.89 4.23 -4.66
N ILE A 197 -19.18 3.27 -5.24
CA ILE A 197 -18.78 3.25 -6.64
C ILE A 197 -19.55 2.12 -7.31
N ASP A 198 -20.45 2.46 -8.20
CA ASP A 198 -21.21 1.49 -9.01
C ASP A 198 -20.48 1.22 -10.33
N LEU A 199 -20.09 -0.03 -10.54
CA LEU A 199 -19.42 -0.50 -11.76
C LEU A 199 -20.40 -1.13 -12.77
N GLY A 200 -21.70 -0.90 -12.64
CA GLY A 200 -22.79 -1.50 -13.42
C GLY A 200 -23.37 -2.72 -12.70
N GLY A 201 -23.90 -2.50 -11.49
CA GLY A 201 -24.50 -3.51 -10.63
C GLY A 201 -23.54 -4.21 -9.66
N ARG A 202 -22.26 -3.91 -9.74
CA ARG A 202 -21.26 -4.24 -8.71
C ARG A 202 -20.93 -2.98 -7.94
N ILE A 203 -21.28 -2.94 -6.65
CA ILE A 203 -21.13 -1.76 -5.82
C ILE A 203 -19.96 -1.97 -4.85
N LEU A 204 -18.97 -1.08 -4.96
CA LEU A 204 -17.83 -1.03 -4.05
C LEU A 204 -18.01 0.12 -3.07
N GLU A 205 -17.74 -0.10 -1.79
CA GLU A 205 -17.85 0.91 -0.75
C GLU A 205 -16.47 1.29 -0.21
N VAL A 206 -16.19 2.58 -0.16
CA VAL A 206 -14.96 3.15 0.39
C VAL A 206 -15.07 3.22 1.91
N LEU A 207 -14.13 2.61 2.59
CA LEU A 207 -14.00 2.65 4.04
C LEU A 207 -12.76 3.48 4.40
N SER A 208 -12.93 4.61 5.09
CA SER A 208 -11.80 5.35 5.63
C SER A 208 -11.09 4.53 6.70
N THR A 209 -9.83 4.23 6.50
CA THR A 209 -8.98 3.42 7.39
C THR A 209 -7.63 4.11 7.63
N PRO A 210 -7.63 5.36 8.14
CA PRO A 210 -6.41 6.12 8.36
C PRO A 210 -5.50 5.51 9.43
N GLY A 211 -4.25 5.97 9.46
CA GLY A 211 -3.29 5.65 10.48
C GLY A 211 -1.94 5.20 9.93
N HIS A 212 -1.89 4.43 8.83
CA HIS A 212 -0.68 4.31 8.02
C HIS A 212 -0.38 5.67 7.37
N THR A 213 -1.37 6.21 6.70
CA THR A 213 -1.44 7.62 6.29
C THR A 213 -2.77 8.24 6.69
N PRO A 214 -2.89 9.59 6.71
CA PRO A 214 -4.16 10.27 7.02
C PRO A 214 -5.28 10.03 6.01
N ASP A 215 -4.95 9.67 4.78
CA ASP A 215 -5.89 9.45 3.67
C ASP A 215 -6.15 7.98 3.34
N ALA A 216 -5.57 7.06 4.12
CA ALA A 216 -5.69 5.63 3.86
C ALA A 216 -7.14 5.14 3.88
N ILE A 217 -7.45 4.29 2.91
CA ILE A 217 -8.76 3.65 2.76
C ILE A 217 -8.62 2.15 2.52
N SER A 218 -9.72 1.45 2.79
CA SER A 218 -9.97 0.10 2.28
C SER A 218 -11.18 0.13 1.36
N LEU A 219 -11.25 -0.78 0.39
CA LEU A 219 -12.34 -0.86 -0.59
C LEU A 219 -13.08 -2.19 -0.43
N LEU A 220 -14.37 -2.10 -0.10
CA LEU A 220 -15.21 -3.23 0.22
C LEU A 220 -16.17 -3.56 -0.92
N ASP A 221 -16.17 -4.82 -1.35
CA ASP A 221 -17.26 -5.46 -2.07
C ASP A 221 -18.01 -6.37 -1.08
N LEU A 222 -19.08 -5.85 -0.50
CA LEU A 222 -19.81 -6.56 0.55
C LEU A 222 -20.54 -7.80 0.02
N ASP A 223 -21.03 -7.75 -1.21
CA ASP A 223 -21.79 -8.85 -1.80
C ASP A 223 -20.90 -10.08 -2.05
N LEU A 224 -19.64 -9.86 -2.34
CA LEU A 224 -18.64 -10.91 -2.56
C LEU A 224 -17.76 -11.20 -1.33
N GLY A 225 -17.87 -10.37 -0.29
CA GLY A 225 -17.02 -10.48 0.90
C GLY A 225 -15.54 -10.19 0.61
N LEU A 226 -15.25 -9.32 -0.36
CA LEU A 226 -13.92 -8.98 -0.79
C LEU A 226 -13.51 -7.61 -0.21
N LEU A 227 -12.30 -7.53 0.34
CA LEU A 227 -11.76 -6.28 0.89
C LEU A 227 -10.35 -6.03 0.38
N CYS A 228 -10.17 -5.02 -0.48
CA CYS A 228 -8.84 -4.45 -0.76
C CYS A 228 -8.45 -3.56 0.40
N ILE A 229 -7.28 -3.81 1.02
CA ILE A 229 -6.97 -3.22 2.31
C ILE A 229 -5.73 -2.31 2.32
N GLY A 230 -5.12 -2.09 1.16
CA GLY A 230 -3.90 -1.26 1.07
C GLY A 230 -2.83 -1.72 2.06
N ASP A 231 -2.25 -0.77 2.77
CA ASP A 231 -1.17 -0.98 3.73
C ASP A 231 -1.63 -1.20 5.17
N ILE A 232 -2.90 -1.50 5.35
CA ILE A 232 -3.39 -1.96 6.67
C ILE A 232 -2.77 -3.30 7.04
N TYR A 233 -2.66 -4.22 6.07
CA TYR A 233 -2.07 -5.53 6.30
C TYR A 233 -1.49 -6.10 5.00
N TYR A 234 -0.30 -6.63 5.08
CA TYR A 234 0.33 -7.51 4.10
C TYR A 234 1.28 -8.47 4.81
N GLU A 235 1.66 -9.56 4.16
CA GLU A 235 2.63 -10.50 4.70
C GLU A 235 4.02 -9.86 4.68
N GLY A 236 4.59 -9.63 5.84
CA GLY A 236 5.88 -8.96 6.00
C GLY A 236 5.85 -7.82 7.02
N PRO A 237 6.91 -7.02 7.09
CA PRO A 237 6.99 -5.86 7.97
C PRO A 237 6.02 -4.76 7.54
N ILE A 238 5.06 -4.40 8.37
CA ILE A 238 4.14 -3.30 8.10
C ILE A 238 4.80 -1.98 8.52
N TRP A 239 4.79 -1.00 7.60
CA TRP A 239 5.41 0.30 7.80
C TRP A 239 4.52 1.22 8.62
N LEU A 240 4.91 1.43 9.88
CA LEU A 240 4.18 2.27 10.84
C LEU A 240 5.13 3.21 11.58
N PHE A 241 6.16 3.72 10.90
CA PHE A 241 7.22 4.53 11.51
C PHE A 241 7.49 5.85 10.78
N VAL A 242 6.77 6.12 9.68
CA VAL A 242 6.90 7.38 8.94
C VAL A 242 6.18 8.53 9.69
N PRO A 243 6.57 9.80 9.46
CA PRO A 243 6.06 10.93 10.23
C PRO A 243 4.53 11.10 10.20
N GLU A 244 3.88 10.67 9.12
CA GLU A 244 2.43 10.72 8.93
C GLU A 244 1.67 9.58 9.62
N THR A 245 2.37 8.59 10.13
CA THR A 245 1.74 7.44 10.83
C THR A 245 1.21 7.84 12.19
N ASP A 246 -0.02 7.42 12.50
CA ASP A 246 -0.66 7.50 13.80
C ASP A 246 -1.12 6.11 14.25
N LEU A 247 -0.39 5.52 15.23
CA LEU A 247 -0.64 4.15 15.69
C LEU A 247 -1.99 3.99 16.41
N ASP A 248 -2.48 5.01 17.11
CA ASP A 248 -3.77 4.94 17.79
C ASP A 248 -4.92 5.00 16.77
N VAL A 249 -4.77 5.85 15.75
CA VAL A 249 -5.71 5.92 14.62
C VAL A 249 -5.67 4.62 13.81
N PHE A 250 -4.47 4.09 13.53
CA PHE A 250 -4.29 2.81 12.83
C PHE A 250 -4.96 1.65 13.58
N TYR A 251 -4.76 1.57 14.90
CA TYR A 251 -5.43 0.58 15.73
C TYR A 251 -6.97 0.67 15.62
N ASN A 252 -7.53 1.89 15.62
CA ASN A 252 -8.97 2.09 15.49
C ASN A 252 -9.48 1.64 14.11
N SER A 253 -8.71 1.89 13.04
CA SER A 253 -9.00 1.41 11.69
C SER A 253 -9.00 -0.12 11.62
N VAL A 254 -7.96 -0.78 12.16
CA VAL A 254 -7.90 -2.25 12.24
C VAL A 254 -9.06 -2.80 13.08
N LYS A 255 -9.41 -2.15 14.19
CA LYS A 255 -10.56 -2.55 15.02
C LYS A 255 -11.89 -2.45 14.25
N ARG A 256 -12.07 -1.40 13.43
CA ARG A 256 -13.23 -1.24 12.54
C ARG A 256 -13.32 -2.43 11.57
N LEU A 257 -12.22 -2.75 10.89
CA LEU A 257 -12.18 -3.86 9.94
C LEU A 257 -12.38 -5.23 10.59
N CYS A 258 -11.89 -5.44 11.82
CA CYS A 258 -12.13 -6.68 12.58
C CYS A 258 -13.61 -6.98 12.78
N ASN A 259 -14.48 -5.95 12.89
CA ASN A 259 -15.93 -6.16 13.01
C ASN A 259 -16.55 -6.68 11.71
N MET A 260 -15.87 -6.54 10.57
CA MET A 260 -16.33 -6.98 9.26
C MET A 260 -15.86 -8.39 8.90
N VAL A 261 -14.84 -8.92 9.59
CA VAL A 261 -14.27 -10.26 9.32
C VAL A 261 -15.31 -11.36 9.16
N PRO A 262 -16.42 -11.41 9.94
CA PRO A 262 -17.45 -12.45 9.74
C PRO A 262 -18.17 -12.40 8.38
N HIS A 263 -18.06 -11.28 7.66
CA HIS A 263 -18.69 -11.05 6.34
C HIS A 263 -17.66 -11.11 5.20
N LEU A 264 -16.37 -11.29 5.52
CA LEU A 264 -15.31 -11.31 4.52
C LEU A 264 -14.90 -12.74 4.17
N THR A 265 -14.64 -12.97 2.89
CA THR A 265 -14.10 -14.21 2.34
C THR A 265 -12.60 -14.09 2.04
N THR A 266 -12.14 -12.89 1.65
CA THR A 266 -10.76 -12.64 1.27
C THR A 266 -10.34 -11.20 1.51
N LEU A 267 -9.03 -11.01 1.78
CA LEU A 267 -8.37 -9.71 1.76
C LEU A 267 -7.47 -9.64 0.53
N HIS A 268 -7.35 -8.44 -0.04
CA HIS A 268 -6.40 -8.10 -1.10
C HIS A 268 -5.43 -7.02 -0.59
N PRO A 269 -4.25 -7.43 -0.07
CA PRO A 269 -3.19 -6.52 0.38
C PRO A 269 -2.49 -5.83 -0.80
N ALA A 270 -1.85 -4.68 -0.55
CA ALA A 270 -1.15 -3.95 -1.60
C ALA A 270 0.31 -4.42 -1.84
N HIS A 271 0.85 -5.33 -1.01
CA HIS A 271 2.24 -5.80 -1.12
C HIS A 271 2.36 -7.32 -0.95
N ASN A 272 3.40 -7.89 -1.56
CA ASN A 272 3.91 -9.26 -1.36
C ASN A 272 2.97 -10.38 -1.79
N SER A 273 1.74 -10.41 -1.30
CA SER A 273 0.77 -11.48 -1.56
C SER A 273 -0.58 -10.91 -1.96
N PRO A 274 -1.16 -11.33 -3.11
CA PRO A 274 -2.43 -10.74 -3.59
C PRO A 274 -3.66 -11.24 -2.83
N ILE A 275 -3.48 -12.21 -1.94
CA ILE A 275 -4.55 -12.83 -1.17
C ILE A 275 -4.09 -13.03 0.27
N ALA A 276 -4.94 -12.63 1.22
CA ALA A 276 -4.76 -12.95 2.63
C ALA A 276 -6.08 -13.37 3.28
N GLN A 277 -5.98 -14.07 4.42
CA GLN A 277 -7.14 -14.51 5.17
C GLN A 277 -7.70 -13.37 6.02
N PRO A 278 -9.04 -13.15 6.06
CA PRO A 278 -9.63 -12.09 6.90
C PRO A 278 -9.23 -12.18 8.39
N GLN A 279 -8.98 -13.39 8.90
CA GLN A 279 -8.56 -13.64 10.28
C GLN A 279 -7.23 -13.01 10.64
N SER A 280 -6.38 -12.68 9.66
CA SER A 280 -5.12 -11.94 9.86
C SER A 280 -5.34 -10.59 10.54
N LEU A 281 -6.49 -9.95 10.33
CA LEU A 281 -6.85 -8.71 11.03
C LEU A 281 -6.96 -8.88 12.55
N TYR A 282 -7.41 -10.04 13.03
CA TYR A 282 -7.44 -10.32 14.47
C TYR A 282 -6.02 -10.48 15.05
N ALA A 283 -5.12 -11.12 14.29
CA ALA A 283 -3.72 -11.25 14.68
C ALA A 283 -3.03 -9.87 14.73
N LEU A 284 -3.24 -9.05 13.70
CA LEU A 284 -2.75 -7.67 13.64
C LEU A 284 -3.26 -6.84 14.82
N LYS A 285 -4.58 -6.88 15.09
CA LYS A 285 -5.16 -6.16 16.25
C LYS A 285 -4.50 -6.59 17.56
N LYS A 286 -4.29 -7.88 17.77
CA LYS A 286 -3.62 -8.41 18.98
C LYS A 286 -2.19 -7.92 19.10
N ALA A 287 -1.45 -7.89 17.99
CA ALA A 287 -0.08 -7.39 17.98
C ALA A 287 -0.02 -5.88 18.31
N LEU A 288 -0.92 -5.07 17.75
CA LEU A 288 -1.01 -3.63 18.06
C LEU A 288 -1.31 -3.38 19.55
N ILE A 289 -2.18 -4.18 20.19
CA ILE A 289 -2.42 -4.12 21.63
C ILE A 289 -1.12 -4.40 22.41
N ASN A 290 -0.33 -5.39 22.00
CA ASN A 290 0.94 -5.72 22.64
C ASN A 290 1.94 -4.56 22.51
N VAL A 291 1.97 -3.90 21.34
CA VAL A 291 2.78 -2.69 21.11
C VAL A 291 2.36 -1.57 22.07
N GLN A 292 1.06 -1.27 22.15
CA GLN A 292 0.52 -0.21 23.03
C GLN A 292 0.81 -0.51 24.51
N ASN A 293 0.77 -1.78 24.94
CA ASN A 293 1.06 -2.20 26.31
C ASN A 293 2.55 -2.30 26.62
N GLY A 294 3.44 -2.05 25.63
CA GLY A 294 4.88 -2.19 25.80
C GLY A 294 5.35 -3.65 25.93
N THR A 295 4.49 -4.62 25.63
CA THR A 295 4.82 -6.05 25.59
C THR A 295 5.23 -6.39 24.15
N ILE A 296 6.37 -5.86 23.71
CA ILE A 296 6.83 -5.99 22.34
C ILE A 296 7.50 -7.35 22.16
N SER A 297 6.93 -8.19 21.32
CA SER A 297 7.65 -9.31 20.69
C SER A 297 7.98 -8.89 19.24
N GLY A 298 9.02 -8.09 19.07
CA GLY A 298 9.51 -7.67 17.76
C GLY A 298 10.98 -7.99 17.61
N LYS A 299 11.44 -8.23 16.40
CA LYS A 299 12.86 -8.37 16.07
C LYS A 299 13.44 -6.97 15.89
N VAL A 300 14.46 -6.62 16.67
CA VAL A 300 15.24 -5.39 16.44
C VAL A 300 16.15 -5.63 15.23
N ILE A 301 15.93 -4.88 14.16
CA ILE A 301 16.84 -4.88 13.01
C ILE A 301 17.99 -3.91 13.25
N SER A 302 19.13 -4.14 12.60
CA SER A 302 20.32 -3.30 12.69
C SER A 302 19.95 -1.82 12.42
N GLY A 303 20.30 -0.94 13.36
CA GLY A 303 19.94 0.48 13.32
C GLY A 303 18.86 0.90 14.32
N GLY A 304 18.41 0.01 15.21
CA GLY A 304 17.47 0.32 16.31
C GLY A 304 16.00 0.35 15.91
N ARG A 305 15.65 -0.18 14.75
CA ARG A 305 14.26 -0.32 14.26
C ARG A 305 13.61 -1.57 14.86
N LEU A 306 12.34 -1.45 15.19
CA LEU A 306 11.51 -2.57 15.59
C LEU A 306 10.72 -3.04 14.37
N GLU A 307 10.98 -4.26 13.95
CA GLU A 307 10.18 -4.96 12.97
C GLU A 307 9.10 -5.77 13.71
N TYR A 308 7.85 -5.51 13.40
CA TYR A 308 6.72 -6.29 13.87
C TYR A 308 6.41 -7.37 12.86
N ILE A 309 6.92 -8.58 13.09
CA ILE A 309 6.55 -9.75 12.29
C ILE A 309 5.27 -10.30 12.88
N PHE A 310 4.18 -10.13 12.17
CA PHE A 310 2.90 -10.72 12.48
C PHE A 310 2.85 -12.14 11.88
N GLN A 311 3.03 -13.14 12.73
CA GLN A 311 2.84 -14.55 12.35
C GLN A 311 1.44 -15.01 12.70
#